data_90e3cabdd53695a7dc7b1c1b073a5f11
#
_entry.id   90e3cabdd53695a7dc7b1c1b073a5f11
#
_cell.length_a   1.000
_cell.length_b   1.000
_cell.length_c   1.000
_cell.angle_alpha   90.00
_cell.angle_beta   90.00
_cell.angle_gamma   90.00
#
_symmetry.space_group_name_H-M   'P 1'
#
loop_
_entity.id
_entity.type
_entity.pdbx_description
1 polymer ?
#
loop_
_entity_poly.entity_id
_entity_poly.type
_entity_poly.pdbx_seq_one_letter_code
_entity_poly.pdbx_strand_id
1 'polypeptide(L)'
;MFNEINQDYYTVEEIASLPFYTEGPAADAEGNIFFTNLSGGSILKMGSGNKITEWASCDYPNGQIILQNGDHLVCDVKLKAVRRFDHKGRFIKNEIEKYCSGKEFTSPNDLVTDKEGNLYFTDSVRDKGKICYLSASGEQSIFLEGLDYPNGIIFSHDERWLYVAESYKNRILKIEMERRNVAAVSVFAELPSHPSGKKENNLPDGLAIDEDGNIWVAHYGSQAIHKLSPQGLLLLSIDVKMPLTSNLCFVNSHTIIVTGGYGEPGPGGVYKIYLK
;
A
#
# COMPACT_ATOMS: atom_id res chain seq x y z
N MET A 1 19.58 -7.46 13.73
CA MET A 1 20.40 -8.65 13.41
C MET A 1 19.41 -9.69 12.92
N PHE A 2 19.20 -9.77 11.60
CA PHE A 2 18.34 -10.78 11.00
C PHE A 2 19.12 -12.11 11.08
N ASN A 3 18.56 -13.09 11.79
CA ASN A 3 19.20 -14.40 11.93
C ASN A 3 19.20 -15.11 10.57
N GLU A 4 20.34 -15.69 10.19
CA GLU A 4 20.51 -16.57 8.99
C GLU A 4 19.60 -17.81 8.94
N ILE A 5 18.77 -18.02 9.95
CA ILE A 5 17.91 -19.21 10.16
C ILE A 5 16.64 -19.19 9.29
N ASN A 6 16.34 -18.10 8.55
CA ASN A 6 15.04 -17.95 7.89
C ASN A 6 14.97 -18.33 6.39
N GLN A 7 16.08 -18.75 5.77
CA GLN A 7 16.08 -19.14 4.34
C GLN A 7 15.25 -20.42 4.03
N ASP A 8 14.89 -21.19 5.06
CA ASP A 8 14.04 -22.36 4.89
C ASP A 8 12.56 -22.02 4.67
N TYR A 9 12.13 -20.79 4.98
CA TYR A 9 10.71 -20.38 4.93
C TYR A 9 10.36 -19.50 3.73
N TYR A 10 11.34 -18.87 3.10
CA TYR A 10 11.11 -17.99 1.96
C TYR A 10 12.36 -17.83 1.08
N THR A 11 12.13 -17.37 -0.16
CA THR A 11 13.21 -16.87 -1.04
C THR A 11 12.84 -15.47 -1.53
N VAL A 12 13.85 -14.60 -1.71
CA VAL A 12 13.71 -13.24 -2.19
C VAL A 12 14.46 -13.11 -3.51
N GLU A 13 13.78 -12.66 -4.56
CA GLU A 13 14.31 -12.51 -5.91
C GLU A 13 14.06 -11.08 -6.41
N GLU A 14 15.09 -10.38 -6.88
CA GLU A 14 14.93 -9.14 -7.62
C GLU A 14 14.49 -9.47 -9.05
N ILE A 15 13.25 -9.12 -9.42
CA ILE A 15 12.69 -9.39 -10.73
C ILE A 15 12.77 -8.20 -11.68
N ALA A 16 13.02 -6.99 -11.16
CA ALA A 16 13.34 -5.80 -11.94
C ALA A 16 14.18 -4.81 -11.15
N SER A 17 15.24 -4.29 -11.79
CA SER A 17 16.02 -3.13 -11.34
C SER A 17 15.67 -1.94 -12.24
N LEU A 18 15.31 -0.80 -11.66
CA LEU A 18 14.70 0.33 -12.36
C LEU A 18 15.41 1.64 -11.98
N PRO A 19 15.52 2.60 -12.92
CA PRO A 19 16.18 3.87 -12.64
C PRO A 19 15.32 4.85 -11.79
N PHE A 20 14.13 4.42 -11.34
CA PHE A 20 13.18 5.20 -10.57
C PHE A 20 12.64 4.40 -9.39
N TYR A 21 12.17 5.10 -8.38
CA TYR A 21 11.48 4.55 -7.22
C TYR A 21 10.12 3.99 -7.63
N THR A 22 9.74 2.81 -7.09
CA THR A 22 8.50 2.12 -7.41
C THR A 22 7.56 2.07 -6.22
N GLU A 23 6.24 2.09 -6.52
CA GLU A 23 5.17 2.04 -5.55
C GLU A 23 3.96 1.24 -6.06
N GLY A 24 2.89 1.19 -5.28
CA GLY A 24 1.56 0.71 -5.63
C GLY A 24 1.53 -0.62 -6.37
N PRO A 25 2.12 -1.70 -5.84
CA PRO A 25 2.08 -3.00 -6.51
C PRO A 25 0.66 -3.57 -6.48
N ALA A 26 0.21 -4.10 -7.61
CA ALA A 26 -1.06 -4.81 -7.73
C ALA A 26 -0.89 -5.98 -8.69
N ALA A 27 -1.66 -7.05 -8.50
CA ALA A 27 -1.65 -8.22 -9.40
C ALA A 27 -3.06 -8.49 -9.91
N ASP A 28 -3.19 -8.78 -11.23
CA ASP A 28 -4.46 -9.22 -11.80
C ASP A 28 -4.61 -10.75 -11.71
N ALA A 29 -5.80 -11.25 -12.07
CA ALA A 29 -6.12 -12.66 -12.02
C ALA A 29 -5.29 -13.51 -13.02
N GLU A 30 -4.72 -12.88 -14.06
CA GLU A 30 -3.82 -13.53 -15.02
C GLU A 30 -2.37 -13.57 -14.52
N GLY A 31 -2.08 -13.00 -13.34
CA GLY A 31 -0.75 -12.95 -12.74
C GLY A 31 0.15 -11.85 -13.33
N ASN A 32 -0.41 -10.89 -14.08
CA ASN A 32 0.35 -9.70 -14.44
C ASN A 32 0.52 -8.81 -13.20
N ILE A 33 1.68 -8.19 -13.10
CA ILE A 33 2.04 -7.30 -11.99
C ILE A 33 1.98 -5.87 -12.50
N PHE A 34 1.32 -5.00 -11.77
CA PHE A 34 1.30 -3.56 -12.02
C PHE A 34 2.00 -2.85 -10.87
N PHE A 35 2.68 -1.76 -11.18
CA PHE A 35 3.32 -0.90 -10.18
C PHE A 35 3.47 0.53 -10.73
N THR A 36 3.63 1.48 -9.84
CA THR A 36 3.68 2.89 -10.19
C THR A 36 5.11 3.41 -10.21
N ASN A 37 5.40 4.30 -11.14
CA ASN A 37 6.58 5.15 -11.21
C ASN A 37 6.14 6.56 -10.83
N LEU A 38 6.32 6.92 -9.56
CA LEU A 38 5.81 8.17 -9.00
C LEU A 38 6.27 9.39 -9.80
N SER A 39 7.57 9.60 -9.84
CA SER A 39 8.17 10.79 -10.44
C SER A 39 8.08 10.80 -11.98
N GLY A 40 8.01 9.62 -12.60
CA GLY A 40 7.86 9.48 -14.05
C GLY A 40 6.41 9.56 -14.53
N GLY A 41 5.44 9.57 -13.61
CA GLY A 41 4.03 9.75 -13.94
C GLY A 41 3.44 8.60 -14.75
N SER A 42 3.84 7.35 -14.50
CA SER A 42 3.34 6.19 -15.25
C SER A 42 2.98 5.02 -14.35
N ILE A 43 2.02 4.24 -14.81
CA ILE A 43 1.72 2.91 -14.27
C ILE A 43 2.31 1.90 -15.24
N LEU A 44 3.11 1.00 -14.72
CA LEU A 44 3.81 -0.02 -15.49
C LEU A 44 3.14 -1.37 -15.31
N LYS A 45 3.14 -2.17 -16.36
CA LYS A 45 2.71 -3.56 -16.37
C LYS A 45 3.89 -4.46 -16.66
N MET A 46 4.10 -5.44 -15.79
CA MET A 46 5.03 -6.55 -15.99
C MET A 46 4.22 -7.80 -16.32
N GLY A 47 4.36 -8.28 -17.53
CA GLY A 47 3.74 -9.53 -17.99
C GLY A 47 4.65 -10.73 -17.85
N SER A 48 4.29 -11.83 -18.53
CA SER A 48 5.09 -13.04 -18.59
C SER A 48 6.52 -12.75 -19.08
N GLY A 49 7.51 -13.40 -18.45
CA GLY A 49 8.94 -13.21 -18.77
C GLY A 49 9.51 -11.87 -18.30
N ASN A 50 8.88 -11.24 -17.30
CA ASN A 50 9.30 -9.97 -16.70
C ASN A 50 9.40 -8.80 -17.69
N LYS A 51 8.67 -8.86 -18.81
CA LYS A 51 8.62 -7.77 -19.77
C LYS A 51 7.79 -6.62 -19.20
N ILE A 52 8.42 -5.46 -19.03
CA ILE A 52 7.80 -4.25 -18.51
C ILE A 52 7.39 -3.35 -19.67
N THR A 53 6.16 -2.83 -19.58
CA THR A 53 5.61 -1.85 -20.53
C THR A 53 4.84 -0.77 -19.77
N GLU A 54 4.80 0.44 -20.29
CA GLU A 54 3.87 1.45 -19.78
C GLU A 54 2.44 1.02 -20.11
N TRP A 55 1.58 1.00 -19.06
CA TRP A 55 0.19 0.59 -19.18
C TRP A 55 -0.75 1.78 -19.15
N ALA A 56 -0.46 2.79 -18.30
CA ALA A 56 -1.21 4.04 -18.25
C ALA A 56 -0.33 5.20 -17.82
N SER A 57 -0.74 6.42 -18.18
CA SER A 57 -0.09 7.67 -17.77
C SER A 57 -0.89 8.35 -16.65
N CYS A 58 -0.17 8.82 -15.65
CA CYS A 58 -0.64 9.62 -14.52
C CYS A 58 0.23 10.86 -14.38
N ASP A 59 0.00 11.67 -13.33
CA ASP A 59 0.90 12.78 -13.02
C ASP A 59 1.90 12.44 -11.92
N TYR A 60 1.45 11.82 -10.83
CA TYR A 60 2.29 11.31 -9.73
C TYR A 60 1.56 10.14 -9.03
N PRO A 61 1.47 8.97 -9.69
CA PRO A 61 0.72 7.82 -9.18
C PRO A 61 1.42 7.21 -7.97
N ASN A 62 0.64 6.90 -6.93
CA ASN A 62 1.11 6.22 -5.72
C ASN A 62 0.41 4.87 -5.58
N GLY A 63 -0.28 4.60 -4.49
CA GLY A 63 -1.02 3.36 -4.29
C GLY A 63 -2.10 3.11 -5.34
N GLN A 64 -2.33 1.84 -5.65
CA GLN A 64 -3.39 1.42 -6.58
C GLN A 64 -4.02 0.10 -6.15
N ILE A 65 -5.26 -0.11 -6.58
CA ILE A 65 -5.94 -1.40 -6.47
C ILE A 65 -6.59 -1.77 -7.80
N ILE A 66 -6.80 -3.07 -8.02
CA ILE A 66 -7.55 -3.60 -9.16
C ILE A 66 -8.92 -4.05 -8.66
N LEU A 67 -9.98 -3.49 -9.24
CA LEU A 67 -11.35 -3.85 -8.94
C LEU A 67 -11.74 -5.18 -9.60
N GLN A 68 -12.82 -5.82 -9.12
CA GLN A 68 -13.31 -7.10 -9.68
C GLN A 68 -13.61 -7.06 -11.19
N ASN A 69 -13.96 -5.90 -11.73
CA ASN A 69 -14.20 -5.72 -13.17
C ASN A 69 -12.92 -5.45 -13.98
N GLY A 70 -11.76 -5.47 -13.32
CA GLY A 70 -10.45 -5.21 -13.92
C GLY A 70 -10.08 -3.73 -14.06
N ASP A 71 -10.94 -2.80 -13.63
CA ASP A 71 -10.57 -1.38 -13.57
C ASP A 71 -9.58 -1.14 -12.43
N HIS A 72 -8.69 -0.15 -12.60
CA HIS A 72 -7.78 0.30 -11.55
C HIS A 72 -8.25 1.60 -10.92
N LEU A 73 -8.17 1.67 -9.60
CA LEU A 73 -8.20 2.92 -8.85
C LEU A 73 -6.78 3.27 -8.43
N VAL A 74 -6.38 4.51 -8.64
CA VAL A 74 -5.00 4.97 -8.43
C VAL A 74 -5.01 6.31 -7.71
N CYS A 75 -4.26 6.43 -6.61
CA CYS A 75 -3.98 7.70 -5.96
C CYS A 75 -3.01 8.52 -6.82
N ASP A 76 -3.41 9.71 -7.24
CA ASP A 76 -2.54 10.65 -7.97
C ASP A 76 -2.27 11.87 -7.07
N VAL A 77 -1.08 11.92 -6.50
CA VAL A 77 -0.70 12.94 -5.51
C VAL A 77 -0.68 14.33 -6.10
N LYS A 78 -0.15 14.49 -7.31
CA LYS A 78 0.01 15.80 -7.95
C LYS A 78 -1.35 16.40 -8.36
N LEU A 79 -2.27 15.58 -8.83
CA LEU A 79 -3.63 16.00 -9.14
C LEU A 79 -4.52 16.11 -7.90
N LYS A 80 -4.07 15.56 -6.76
CA LYS A 80 -4.89 15.40 -5.56
C LYS A 80 -6.19 14.67 -5.91
N ALA A 81 -6.08 13.46 -6.45
CA ALA A 81 -7.23 12.72 -6.96
C ALA A 81 -7.08 11.22 -6.73
N VAL A 82 -8.20 10.52 -6.65
CA VAL A 82 -8.25 9.09 -6.94
C VAL A 82 -8.82 8.91 -8.34
N ARG A 83 -8.01 8.34 -9.22
CA ARG A 83 -8.30 8.20 -10.66
C ARG A 83 -8.72 6.78 -10.98
N ARG A 84 -9.64 6.64 -11.93
CA ARG A 84 -10.08 5.35 -12.44
C ARG A 84 -9.61 5.14 -13.87
N PHE A 85 -9.03 3.99 -14.13
CA PHE A 85 -8.63 3.50 -15.45
C PHE A 85 -9.34 2.18 -15.76
N ASP A 86 -9.70 1.94 -17.02
CA ASP A 86 -10.24 0.65 -17.42
C ASP A 86 -9.12 -0.42 -17.49
N HIS A 87 -9.51 -1.69 -17.65
CA HIS A 87 -8.59 -2.83 -17.75
C HIS A 87 -7.55 -2.74 -18.89
N LYS A 88 -7.65 -1.73 -19.76
CA LYS A 88 -6.69 -1.43 -20.86
C LYS A 88 -5.81 -0.21 -20.58
N GLY A 89 -5.91 0.39 -19.39
CA GLY A 89 -5.14 1.58 -19.02
C GLY A 89 -5.72 2.89 -19.54
N ARG A 90 -6.96 2.91 -20.07
CA ARG A 90 -7.57 4.15 -20.54
C ARG A 90 -8.24 4.85 -19.35
N PHE A 91 -7.94 6.13 -19.21
CA PHE A 91 -8.55 6.97 -18.18
C PHE A 91 -10.07 7.02 -18.36
N ILE A 92 -10.82 6.80 -17.29
CA ILE A 92 -12.28 6.88 -17.27
C ILE A 92 -12.72 8.20 -16.62
N LYS A 93 -12.34 8.43 -15.34
CA LYS A 93 -12.72 9.61 -14.56
C LYS A 93 -11.87 9.76 -13.31
N ASN A 94 -11.95 10.90 -12.65
CA ASN A 94 -11.59 11.03 -11.25
C ASN A 94 -12.78 10.57 -10.39
N GLU A 95 -12.58 9.64 -9.49
CA GLU A 95 -13.61 9.24 -8.51
C GLU A 95 -13.85 10.38 -7.51
N ILE A 96 -12.76 10.99 -7.06
CA ILE A 96 -12.76 12.16 -6.18
C ILE A 96 -11.52 13.01 -6.48
N GLU A 97 -11.65 14.34 -6.33
CA GLU A 97 -10.57 15.28 -6.60
C GLU A 97 -10.58 16.44 -5.62
N LYS A 98 -9.41 16.79 -5.09
CA LYS A 98 -9.09 17.94 -4.22
C LYS A 98 -9.83 18.00 -2.90
N TYR A 99 -11.11 17.70 -2.86
CA TYR A 99 -11.95 17.85 -1.67
C TYR A 99 -12.71 16.57 -1.35
N CYS A 100 -12.76 16.22 -0.07
CA CYS A 100 -13.62 15.18 0.48
C CYS A 100 -14.51 15.80 1.57
N SER A 101 -15.82 15.77 1.36
CA SER A 101 -16.80 16.40 2.28
C SER A 101 -16.44 17.88 2.64
N GLY A 102 -16.00 18.64 1.64
CA GLY A 102 -15.62 20.06 1.81
C GLY A 102 -14.24 20.30 2.45
N LYS A 103 -13.53 19.28 2.89
CA LYS A 103 -12.14 19.39 3.38
C LYS A 103 -11.16 19.03 2.27
N GLU A 104 -10.15 19.88 2.06
CA GLU A 104 -9.08 19.59 1.10
C GLU A 104 -8.25 18.40 1.56
N PHE A 105 -7.92 17.49 0.62
CA PHE A 105 -6.86 16.51 0.78
C PHE A 105 -5.72 16.84 -0.19
N THR A 106 -4.49 16.52 0.20
CA THR A 106 -3.30 17.03 -0.50
C THR A 106 -2.33 15.95 -0.96
N SER A 107 -2.37 14.81 -0.32
CA SER A 107 -1.43 13.72 -0.57
C SER A 107 -2.14 12.36 -0.50
N PRO A 108 -3.08 12.09 -1.46
CA PRO A 108 -3.69 10.78 -1.53
C PRO A 108 -2.60 9.73 -1.78
N ASN A 109 -2.53 8.72 -0.89
CA ASN A 109 -1.40 7.81 -0.86
C ASN A 109 -1.81 6.38 -1.19
N ASP A 110 -2.57 5.73 -0.32
CA ASP A 110 -3.02 4.36 -0.51
C ASP A 110 -4.53 4.25 -0.36
N LEU A 111 -5.13 3.15 -0.84
CA LEU A 111 -6.57 3.04 -0.95
C LEU A 111 -7.06 1.60 -0.88
N VAL A 112 -8.29 1.43 -0.43
CA VAL A 112 -9.00 0.15 -0.39
C VAL A 112 -10.48 0.36 -0.66
N THR A 113 -11.16 -0.66 -1.20
CA THR A 113 -12.62 -0.68 -1.29
C THR A 113 -13.20 -1.78 -0.41
N ASP A 114 -14.39 -1.50 0.17
CA ASP A 114 -15.19 -2.55 0.79
C ASP A 114 -15.94 -3.39 -0.28
N LYS A 115 -16.59 -4.48 0.14
CA LYS A 115 -17.34 -5.39 -0.73
C LYS A 115 -18.53 -4.73 -1.44
N GLU A 116 -18.96 -3.57 -0.96
CA GLU A 116 -20.04 -2.79 -1.58
C GLU A 116 -19.52 -1.77 -2.58
N GLY A 117 -18.17 -1.67 -2.72
CA GLY A 117 -17.49 -0.76 -3.64
C GLY A 117 -17.32 0.66 -3.11
N ASN A 118 -17.48 0.87 -1.80
CA ASN A 118 -17.14 2.15 -1.19
C ASN A 118 -15.62 2.26 -1.06
N LEU A 119 -15.10 3.43 -1.36
CA LEU A 119 -13.67 3.74 -1.38
C LEU A 119 -13.24 4.40 -0.06
N TYR A 120 -12.13 3.91 0.48
CA TYR A 120 -11.38 4.54 1.57
C TYR A 120 -9.96 4.81 1.09
N PHE A 121 -9.45 6.00 1.31
CA PHE A 121 -8.07 6.34 0.97
C PHE A 121 -7.42 7.23 2.02
N THR A 122 -6.11 7.10 2.15
CA THR A 122 -5.31 7.90 3.08
C THR A 122 -4.83 9.19 2.44
N ASP A 123 -4.90 10.28 3.19
CA ASP A 123 -4.25 11.57 2.89
C ASP A 123 -3.05 11.71 3.82
N SER A 124 -1.85 11.46 3.30
CA SER A 124 -0.61 11.31 4.06
C SER A 124 0.00 12.66 4.39
N VAL A 125 -0.53 13.29 5.42
CA VAL A 125 -0.06 14.57 5.95
C VAL A 125 0.43 14.39 7.39
N ARG A 126 1.58 15.00 7.73
CA ARG A 126 2.10 14.98 9.09
C ARG A 126 1.13 15.65 10.07
N ASP A 127 0.83 14.98 11.18
CA ASP A 127 -0.01 15.42 12.30
C ASP A 127 -1.46 15.81 11.92
N LYS A 128 -1.80 15.86 10.63
CA LYS A 128 -3.10 16.27 10.09
C LYS A 128 -3.64 15.30 9.06
N GLY A 129 -3.02 14.13 8.97
CA GLY A 129 -3.44 13.07 8.05
C GLY A 129 -4.85 12.59 8.36
N LYS A 130 -5.51 12.08 7.35
CA LYS A 130 -6.89 11.60 7.45
C LYS A 130 -7.15 10.43 6.53
N ILE A 131 -8.23 9.74 6.81
CA ILE A 131 -8.83 8.75 5.91
C ILE A 131 -10.09 9.40 5.33
N CYS A 132 -10.14 9.47 4.02
CA CYS A 132 -11.30 9.95 3.28
C CYS A 132 -12.16 8.76 2.85
N TYR A 133 -13.47 8.98 2.84
CA TYR A 133 -14.48 8.01 2.42
C TYR A 133 -15.29 8.56 1.27
N LEU A 134 -15.54 7.71 0.27
CA LEU A 134 -16.46 7.96 -0.85
C LEU A 134 -17.33 6.72 -1.05
N SER A 135 -18.64 6.86 -0.86
CA SER A 135 -19.57 5.76 -1.14
C SER A 135 -19.67 5.47 -2.64
N ALA A 136 -20.09 4.26 -2.98
CA ALA A 136 -20.39 3.89 -4.37
C ALA A 136 -21.51 4.77 -5.00
N SER A 137 -22.36 5.41 -4.17
CA SER A 137 -23.37 6.37 -4.59
C SER A 137 -22.89 7.82 -4.68
N GLY A 138 -21.63 8.10 -4.29
CA GLY A 138 -21.01 9.43 -4.38
C GLY A 138 -21.09 10.25 -3.09
N GLU A 139 -21.57 9.71 -1.98
CA GLU A 139 -21.55 10.38 -0.67
C GLU A 139 -20.12 10.43 -0.13
N GLN A 140 -19.71 11.57 0.43
CA GLN A 140 -18.36 11.79 0.93
C GLN A 140 -18.38 12.09 2.43
N SER A 141 -17.40 11.55 3.14
CA SER A 141 -17.12 11.93 4.53
C SER A 141 -15.63 11.81 4.87
N ILE A 142 -15.19 12.54 5.92
CA ILE A 142 -13.92 12.27 6.57
C ILE A 142 -14.17 11.11 7.54
N PHE A 143 -13.58 9.96 7.24
CA PHE A 143 -13.78 8.76 8.04
C PHE A 143 -13.03 8.81 9.36
N LEU A 144 -11.76 9.26 9.34
CA LEU A 144 -10.93 9.47 10.53
C LEU A 144 -9.93 10.59 10.24
N GLU A 145 -9.59 11.42 11.22
CA GLU A 145 -8.61 12.51 11.08
C GLU A 145 -7.68 12.60 12.29
N GLY A 146 -6.63 13.43 12.19
CA GLY A 146 -5.62 13.62 13.26
C GLY A 146 -4.56 12.53 13.30
N LEU A 147 -4.32 11.85 12.18
CA LEU A 147 -3.29 10.85 12.04
C LEU A 147 -1.95 11.48 11.63
N ASP A 148 -0.84 10.85 12.03
CA ASP A 148 0.50 11.30 11.66
C ASP A 148 1.03 10.50 10.46
N TYR A 149 0.74 11.00 9.26
CA TYR A 149 1.09 10.39 7.99
C TYR A 149 0.49 8.97 7.83
N PRO A 150 -0.86 8.85 7.78
CA PRO A 150 -1.49 7.57 7.47
C PRO A 150 -1.08 7.13 6.07
N ASN A 151 -0.68 5.88 5.91
CA ASN A 151 -0.14 5.33 4.67
C ASN A 151 -0.95 4.11 4.22
N GLY A 152 -0.37 2.92 4.18
CA GLY A 152 -1.06 1.70 3.79
C GLY A 152 -2.36 1.49 4.56
N ILE A 153 -3.38 1.00 3.86
CA ILE A 153 -4.73 0.81 4.38
C ILE A 153 -5.33 -0.49 3.84
N ILE A 154 -5.88 -1.34 4.73
CA ILE A 154 -6.49 -2.60 4.33
C ILE A 154 -7.57 -3.06 5.29
N PHE A 155 -8.62 -3.70 4.76
CA PHE A 155 -9.64 -4.34 5.58
C PHE A 155 -9.24 -5.74 6.06
N SER A 156 -9.80 -6.15 7.20
CA SER A 156 -9.92 -7.58 7.51
C SER A 156 -10.87 -8.27 6.54
N HIS A 157 -10.76 -9.60 6.39
CA HIS A 157 -11.61 -10.36 5.45
C HIS A 157 -13.12 -10.24 5.71
N ASP A 158 -13.51 -10.02 6.97
CA ASP A 158 -14.90 -9.80 7.39
C ASP A 158 -15.32 -8.33 7.41
N GLU A 159 -14.39 -7.42 7.05
CA GLU A 159 -14.57 -5.96 7.02
C GLU A 159 -14.99 -5.33 8.36
N ARG A 160 -14.86 -6.07 9.46
CA ARG A 160 -15.08 -5.53 10.80
C ARG A 160 -13.96 -4.61 11.26
N TRP A 161 -12.79 -4.73 10.66
CA TRP A 161 -11.59 -4.00 11.02
C TRP A 161 -10.96 -3.36 9.78
N LEU A 162 -10.56 -2.10 9.94
CA LEU A 162 -9.71 -1.41 8.99
C LEU A 162 -8.35 -1.20 9.64
N TYR A 163 -7.28 -1.67 9.01
CA TYR A 163 -5.90 -1.48 9.46
C TYR A 163 -5.25 -0.34 8.68
N VAL A 164 -4.48 0.49 9.38
CA VAL A 164 -3.80 1.65 8.78
C VAL A 164 -2.40 1.77 9.35
N ALA A 165 -1.42 1.91 8.46
CA ALA A 165 -0.06 2.27 8.85
C ALA A 165 0.00 3.75 9.25
N GLU A 166 0.45 4.07 10.45
CA GLU A 166 0.73 5.43 10.90
C GLU A 166 2.25 5.62 10.93
N SER A 167 2.81 6.07 9.79
CA SER A 167 4.23 5.95 9.48
C SER A 167 5.12 6.60 10.53
N TYR A 168 4.91 7.86 10.87
CA TYR A 168 5.80 8.57 11.79
C TYR A 168 5.63 8.21 13.27
N LYS A 169 4.67 7.33 13.57
CA LYS A 169 4.53 6.70 14.89
C LYS A 169 5.01 5.25 14.92
N ASN A 170 5.54 4.74 13.81
CA ASN A 170 6.07 3.38 13.67
C ASN A 170 5.09 2.31 14.18
N ARG A 171 3.80 2.45 13.82
CA ARG A 171 2.74 1.56 14.31
C ARG A 171 1.65 1.30 13.27
N ILE A 172 0.91 0.24 13.50
CA ILE A 172 -0.32 -0.08 12.77
C ILE A 172 -1.50 0.19 13.71
N LEU A 173 -2.46 0.94 13.21
CA LEU A 173 -3.74 1.16 13.87
C LEU A 173 -4.74 0.09 13.45
N LYS A 174 -5.65 -0.24 14.37
CA LYS A 174 -6.83 -1.08 14.16
C LYS A 174 -8.08 -0.27 14.48
N ILE A 175 -8.91 -0.09 13.48
CA ILE A 175 -10.14 0.69 13.56
C ILE A 175 -11.31 -0.29 13.51
N GLU A 176 -12.14 -0.30 14.55
CA GLU A 176 -13.37 -1.07 14.58
C GLU A 176 -14.45 -0.37 13.78
N MET A 177 -15.06 -1.13 12.87
CA MET A 177 -16.10 -0.64 11.98
C MET A 177 -17.48 -1.03 12.50
N GLU A 178 -18.36 -0.04 12.69
CA GLU A 178 -19.78 -0.29 12.94
C GLU A 178 -20.61 0.48 11.93
N ARG A 179 -21.31 -0.24 11.03
CA ARG A 179 -22.17 0.35 9.99
C ARG A 179 -21.46 1.46 9.20
N ARG A 180 -20.19 1.21 8.82
CA ARG A 180 -19.30 2.15 8.09
C ARG A 180 -18.88 3.39 8.89
N ASN A 181 -19.03 3.37 10.21
CA ASN A 181 -18.51 4.41 11.09
C ASN A 181 -17.38 3.83 11.95
N VAL A 182 -16.54 4.72 12.46
CA VAL A 182 -15.52 4.38 13.45
C VAL A 182 -16.20 4.10 14.79
N ALA A 183 -16.16 2.85 15.27
CA ALA A 183 -16.62 2.49 16.60
C ALA A 183 -15.52 2.66 17.65
N ALA A 184 -14.28 2.25 17.32
CA ALA A 184 -13.12 2.40 18.17
C ALA A 184 -11.83 2.46 17.35
N VAL A 185 -10.79 3.09 17.90
CA VAL A 185 -9.43 3.10 17.34
C VAL A 185 -8.46 2.63 18.41
N SER A 186 -7.61 1.68 18.05
CA SER A 186 -6.57 1.15 18.95
C SER A 186 -5.25 0.95 18.20
N VAL A 187 -4.14 0.86 18.94
CA VAL A 187 -2.87 0.41 18.38
C VAL A 187 -2.94 -1.10 18.21
N PHE A 188 -2.78 -1.57 16.99
CA PHE A 188 -2.73 -3.00 16.68
C PHE A 188 -1.36 -3.60 16.95
N ALA A 189 -0.32 -2.93 16.48
CA ALA A 189 1.06 -3.32 16.68
C ALA A 189 1.99 -2.11 16.57
N GLU A 190 3.04 -2.10 17.39
CA GLU A 190 4.24 -1.28 17.18
C GLU A 190 5.26 -2.14 16.43
N LEU A 191 5.93 -1.57 15.42
CA LEU A 191 6.89 -2.29 14.61
C LEU A 191 8.30 -2.22 15.22
N PRO A 192 9.18 -3.20 14.89
CA PRO A 192 10.57 -3.17 15.30
C PRO A 192 11.24 -1.87 14.88
N SER A 193 12.03 -1.29 15.78
CA SER A 193 12.82 -0.09 15.45
C SER A 193 14.10 -0.46 14.72
N HIS A 194 14.43 0.32 13.68
CA HIS A 194 15.70 0.18 12.99
C HIS A 194 16.88 0.48 13.95
N PRO A 195 17.97 -0.29 13.89
CA PRO A 195 19.10 -0.14 14.81
C PRO A 195 19.76 1.26 14.81
N SER A 196 19.59 2.04 13.75
CA SER A 196 20.10 3.44 13.68
C SER A 196 19.41 4.39 14.67
N GLY A 197 18.24 4.03 15.17
CA GLY A 197 17.41 4.91 16.01
C GLY A 197 16.81 6.11 15.27
N LYS A 198 17.02 6.25 13.98
CA LYS A 198 16.48 7.35 13.17
C LYS A 198 15.02 7.09 12.82
N LYS A 199 14.17 8.12 12.98
CA LYS A 199 12.74 8.01 12.70
C LYS A 199 12.44 7.73 11.23
N GLU A 200 13.18 8.34 10.31
CA GLU A 200 13.06 8.16 8.87
C GLU A 200 13.36 6.74 8.39
N ASN A 201 13.94 5.90 9.25
CA ASN A 201 14.19 4.48 8.97
C ASN A 201 13.11 3.56 9.57
N ASN A 202 12.01 4.12 10.06
CA ASN A 202 10.96 3.39 10.78
C ASN A 202 9.58 3.90 10.34
N LEU A 203 9.30 3.83 9.05
CA LEU A 203 8.06 4.34 8.50
C LEU A 203 7.26 3.17 7.90
N PRO A 204 6.36 2.50 8.67
CA PRO A 204 5.45 1.53 8.08
C PRO A 204 4.69 2.18 6.93
N ASP A 205 4.59 1.45 5.82
CA ASP A 205 4.12 1.96 4.54
C ASP A 205 2.96 1.09 4.03
N GLY A 206 3.06 0.42 2.90
CA GLY A 206 2.01 -0.41 2.35
C GLY A 206 1.63 -1.61 3.23
N LEU A 207 0.36 -2.02 3.15
CA LEU A 207 -0.22 -3.14 3.88
C LEU A 207 -0.83 -4.18 2.94
N ALA A 208 -0.70 -5.46 3.30
CA ALA A 208 -1.45 -6.54 2.69
C ALA A 208 -1.98 -7.50 3.77
N ILE A 209 -2.95 -8.35 3.41
CA ILE A 209 -3.49 -9.38 4.31
C ILE A 209 -3.41 -10.73 3.62
N ASP A 210 -2.96 -11.78 4.34
CA ASP A 210 -2.95 -13.14 3.82
C ASP A 210 -4.25 -13.89 4.15
N GLU A 211 -4.41 -15.09 3.58
CA GLU A 211 -5.63 -15.91 3.74
C GLU A 211 -5.96 -16.26 5.20
N ASP A 212 -4.94 -16.31 6.07
CA ASP A 212 -5.09 -16.57 7.50
C ASP A 212 -5.44 -15.30 8.31
N GLY A 213 -5.53 -14.14 7.66
CA GLY A 213 -5.80 -12.84 8.29
C GLY A 213 -4.58 -12.21 8.96
N ASN A 214 -3.36 -12.68 8.65
CA ASN A 214 -2.15 -11.99 9.10
C ASN A 214 -1.93 -10.71 8.27
N ILE A 215 -1.52 -9.66 8.95
CA ILE A 215 -1.21 -8.38 8.31
C ILE A 215 0.27 -8.36 7.95
N TRP A 216 0.54 -8.08 6.68
CA TRP A 216 1.87 -7.89 6.15
C TRP A 216 2.12 -6.40 5.95
N VAL A 217 3.29 -5.94 6.38
CA VAL A 217 3.65 -4.52 6.43
C VAL A 217 4.96 -4.31 5.70
N ALA A 218 4.97 -3.47 4.68
CA ALA A 218 6.20 -2.90 4.14
C ALA A 218 6.74 -1.85 5.11
N HIS A 219 8.06 -1.87 5.38
CA HIS A 219 8.65 -1.00 6.38
C HIS A 219 9.75 -0.15 5.74
N TYR A 220 9.35 1.01 5.21
CA TYR A 220 10.23 1.99 4.57
C TYR A 220 11.34 2.44 5.52
N GLY A 221 12.57 2.43 5.03
CA GLY A 221 13.78 2.72 5.78
C GLY A 221 14.35 1.54 6.57
N SER A 222 13.58 0.48 6.78
CA SER A 222 14.01 -0.71 7.53
C SER A 222 14.43 -1.89 6.65
N GLN A 223 14.33 -1.76 5.33
CA GLN A 223 14.71 -2.82 4.38
C GLN A 223 13.94 -4.13 4.58
N ALA A 224 12.73 -4.06 5.12
CA ALA A 224 12.01 -5.25 5.58
C ALA A 224 10.52 -5.22 5.23
N ILE A 225 9.94 -6.43 5.14
CA ILE A 225 8.51 -6.62 5.35
C ILE A 225 8.30 -7.44 6.63
N HIS A 226 7.21 -7.17 7.33
CA HIS A 226 6.85 -7.84 8.58
C HIS A 226 5.51 -8.55 8.44
N LYS A 227 5.43 -9.78 8.97
CA LYS A 227 4.18 -10.53 9.14
C LYS A 227 3.71 -10.40 10.59
N LEU A 228 2.51 -9.90 10.79
CA LEU A 228 1.86 -9.78 12.09
C LEU A 228 0.67 -10.74 12.17
N SER A 229 0.52 -11.46 13.28
CA SER A 229 -0.65 -12.31 13.51
C SER A 229 -1.93 -11.47 13.59
N PRO A 230 -3.15 -12.08 13.50
CA PRO A 230 -4.41 -11.37 13.73
C PRO A 230 -4.56 -10.73 15.12
N GLN A 231 -3.65 -11.05 16.06
CA GLN A 231 -3.54 -10.44 17.39
C GLN A 231 -2.47 -9.34 17.47
N GLY A 232 -1.79 -9.02 16.36
CA GLY A 232 -0.74 -7.99 16.29
C GLY A 232 0.64 -8.46 16.76
N LEU A 233 0.86 -9.77 16.92
CA LEU A 233 2.18 -10.30 17.28
C LEU A 233 3.07 -10.42 16.03
N LEU A 234 4.32 -9.98 16.13
CA LEU A 234 5.31 -10.15 15.08
C LEU A 234 5.65 -11.64 14.92
N LEU A 235 5.34 -12.22 13.77
CA LEU A 235 5.60 -13.61 13.44
C LEU A 235 6.87 -13.80 12.61
N LEU A 236 7.13 -12.87 11.67
CA LEU A 236 8.24 -12.97 10.72
C LEU A 236 8.68 -11.57 10.29
N SER A 237 10.00 -11.43 10.06
CA SER A 237 10.58 -10.27 9.36
C SER A 237 11.44 -10.79 8.23
N ILE A 238 11.19 -10.31 7.01
CA ILE A 238 11.93 -10.68 5.81
C ILE A 238 12.78 -9.47 5.37
N ASP A 239 14.09 -9.68 5.27
CA ASP A 239 15.01 -8.71 4.65
C ASP A 239 14.80 -8.73 3.14
N VAL A 240 14.26 -7.65 2.58
CA VAL A 240 13.99 -7.47 1.14
C VAL A 240 15.24 -7.00 0.39
N LYS A 241 16.26 -6.54 1.11
CA LYS A 241 17.51 -5.96 0.57
C LYS A 241 17.31 -4.66 -0.22
N MET A 242 16.18 -4.01 -0.01
CA MET A 242 15.83 -2.73 -0.60
C MET A 242 15.48 -1.76 0.53
N PRO A 243 16.34 -0.75 0.82
CA PRO A 243 16.22 0.10 1.99
C PRO A 243 14.86 0.79 2.14
N LEU A 244 14.35 1.32 1.04
CA LEU A 244 13.06 2.01 1.01
C LEU A 244 11.97 1.03 0.53
N THR A 245 11.69 0.01 1.33
CA THR A 245 10.63 -0.97 1.07
C THR A 245 9.28 -0.30 1.23
N SER A 246 8.58 -0.01 0.13
CA SER A 246 7.43 0.86 0.12
C SER A 246 6.09 0.14 0.25
N ASN A 247 5.83 -0.84 -0.60
CA ASN A 247 4.52 -1.44 -0.65
C ASN A 247 4.60 -2.92 -1.06
N LEU A 248 3.51 -3.66 -0.89
CA LEU A 248 3.47 -5.09 -1.21
C LEU A 248 2.05 -5.53 -1.61
N CYS A 249 1.97 -6.55 -2.46
CA CYS A 249 0.73 -7.24 -2.76
C CYS A 249 0.94 -8.74 -2.93
N PHE A 250 -0.09 -9.54 -2.68
CA PHE A 250 -0.09 -10.95 -2.99
C PHE A 250 -0.47 -11.19 -4.46
N VAL A 251 0.30 -12.04 -5.15
CA VAL A 251 -0.09 -12.62 -6.45
C VAL A 251 -0.92 -13.89 -6.22
N ASN A 252 -0.56 -14.64 -5.20
CA ASN A 252 -1.26 -15.82 -4.68
C ASN A 252 -0.82 -16.06 -3.23
N SER A 253 -1.35 -17.09 -2.56
CA SER A 253 -1.05 -17.39 -1.14
C SER A 253 0.43 -17.59 -0.82
N HIS A 254 1.28 -17.89 -1.82
CA HIS A 254 2.71 -18.17 -1.63
C HIS A 254 3.64 -17.15 -2.29
N THR A 255 3.11 -16.12 -2.93
CA THR A 255 3.93 -15.18 -3.70
C THR A 255 3.54 -13.73 -3.41
N ILE A 256 4.52 -12.96 -2.94
CA ILE A 256 4.38 -11.53 -2.65
C ILE A 256 5.24 -10.75 -3.65
N ILE A 257 4.70 -9.67 -4.17
CA ILE A 257 5.44 -8.63 -4.88
C ILE A 257 5.70 -7.50 -3.90
N VAL A 258 6.93 -6.98 -3.93
CA VAL A 258 7.36 -5.85 -3.10
C VAL A 258 7.97 -4.78 -4.00
N THR A 259 7.59 -3.54 -3.79
CA THR A 259 8.11 -2.35 -4.45
C THR A 259 8.93 -1.49 -3.52
N GLY A 260 9.69 -0.54 -4.08
CA GLY A 260 10.47 0.44 -3.34
C GLY A 260 11.72 0.91 -4.07
N GLY A 261 12.73 1.31 -3.31
CA GLY A 261 13.97 1.81 -3.92
C GLY A 261 15.16 1.90 -2.99
N TYR A 262 16.24 2.41 -3.56
CA TYR A 262 17.50 2.69 -2.88
C TYR A 262 17.66 4.18 -2.60
N GLY A 263 16.71 4.98 -3.07
CA GLY A 263 16.58 6.43 -2.91
C GLY A 263 15.35 6.94 -3.62
N GLU A 264 14.97 8.18 -3.36
CA GLU A 264 13.96 8.90 -4.12
C GLU A 264 14.61 10.07 -4.89
N PRO A 265 14.32 10.24 -6.18
CA PRO A 265 13.29 9.56 -7.00
C PRO A 265 13.74 8.23 -7.61
N GLY A 266 14.83 7.65 -7.16
CA GLY A 266 15.39 6.38 -7.62
C GLY A 266 16.89 6.24 -7.32
N PRO A 267 17.49 5.09 -7.67
CA PRO A 267 16.93 3.92 -8.33
C PRO A 267 15.98 3.12 -7.43
N GLY A 268 15.20 2.22 -8.04
CA GLY A 268 14.28 1.34 -7.36
C GLY A 268 14.22 -0.06 -7.98
N GLY A 269 13.28 -0.85 -7.51
CA GLY A 269 13.14 -2.21 -7.97
C GLY A 269 11.79 -2.85 -7.65
N VAL A 270 11.58 -4.02 -8.22
CA VAL A 270 10.47 -4.90 -7.89
C VAL A 270 11.06 -6.23 -7.46
N TYR A 271 10.65 -6.67 -6.29
CA TYR A 271 11.08 -7.94 -5.69
C TYR A 271 9.93 -8.91 -5.62
N LYS A 272 10.27 -10.17 -5.73
CA LYS A 272 9.34 -11.28 -5.60
C LYS A 272 9.78 -12.16 -4.44
N ILE A 273 8.86 -12.45 -3.55
CA ILE A 273 9.09 -13.29 -2.38
C ILE A 273 8.23 -14.54 -2.54
N TYR A 274 8.87 -15.70 -2.47
CA TYR A 274 8.20 -16.99 -2.47
C TYR A 274 8.17 -17.51 -1.03
N LEU A 275 6.98 -17.69 -0.48
CA LEU A 275 6.74 -18.34 0.81
C LEU A 275 6.69 -19.86 0.61
N LYS A 276 7.34 -20.61 1.53
CA LYS A 276 7.38 -22.08 1.48
C LYS A 276 6.38 -22.69 2.46
#